data_3b59641fd96d9ad0a92d63ce3ff06fd6
#
_entry.id   3b59641fd96d9ad0a92d63ce3ff06fd6
#
_cell.length_a   1.000
_cell.length_b   1.000
_cell.length_c   1.000
_cell.angle_alpha   90.00
_cell.angle_beta   90.00
_cell.angle_gamma   90.00
#
_symmetry.space_group_name_H-M   'P 1'
#
loop_
_entity.id
_entity.type
_entity.pdbx_description
1 polymer ?
#
loop_
_entity_poly.entity_id
_entity_poly.type
_entity_poly.pdbx_seq_one_letter_code
_entity_poly.pdbx_strand_id
1 'polypeptide(L)'
;MQAVQFFDCAHNYSPGERPSKQQRAFYLAFPAVESLMQCGSTNFWIPANISNRMRKNTKRFEAHRTHPSTPGGAEGEKSFRTQTKHARQSHEPGLHWGHVGSWYDDLIGQDGSDHHQKLIIPGVLRMLDIKPGEHLLDVACGQGVLGRAAARRGVQTTGVDLAGSLIQAALERRENTSLEHYYQADVRDLAACGAIAPGIFDAAACVLAIANITPLSPVWQGIYTALKPGGKLVVVLPHPCFRIPKQSSWQWDQQNAMQHRLVDAYLTSEKIPIAMHPGRDTGPTTTTFHRPLQAYINTLGSAGLWIDHTEEWISGKMPPQGIRFAALDKSRREIPLFLALRAIKAG
;
A
#
# COMPACT_ATOMS: atom_id res chain seq x y z
N MET A 1 3.89 0.59 -1.09
CA MET A 1 5.36 0.63 -0.93
C MET A 1 6.02 1.73 -1.73
N GLN A 2 5.66 1.95 -2.99
CA GLN A 2 6.20 3.05 -3.79
C GLN A 2 5.99 4.44 -3.18
N ALA A 3 4.84 4.70 -2.57
CA ALA A 3 4.62 5.96 -1.86
C ALA A 3 5.68 6.22 -0.77
N VAL A 4 6.17 5.18 -0.12
CA VAL A 4 7.18 5.28 0.94
C VAL A 4 8.58 5.55 0.36
N GLN A 5 8.95 4.91 -0.74
CA GLN A 5 10.23 5.18 -1.43
C GLN A 5 10.23 6.54 -2.16
N PHE A 6 9.09 6.96 -2.69
CA PHE A 6 8.92 8.29 -3.27
C PHE A 6 9.19 9.41 -2.28
N PHE A 7 8.74 9.27 -1.04
CA PHE A 7 8.95 10.27 -0.01
C PHE A 7 10.41 10.35 0.46
N ASP A 8 11.14 9.25 0.42
CA ASP A 8 12.57 9.22 0.81
C ASP A 8 13.51 9.78 -0.26
N CYS A 9 13.24 9.59 -1.55
CA CYS A 9 14.09 10.11 -2.64
C CYS A 9 14.05 11.64 -2.77
N ALA A 10 12.90 12.27 -2.55
CA ALA A 10 12.76 13.73 -2.68
C ALA A 10 13.49 14.53 -1.58
N HIS A 11 13.87 13.89 -0.48
CA HIS A 11 14.42 14.56 0.71
C HIS A 11 15.93 14.41 0.89
N ASN A 12 16.65 13.68 0.02
CA ASN A 12 18.07 13.32 0.21
C ASN A 12 19.04 14.06 -0.72
N TYR A 13 18.71 15.27 -1.19
CA TYR A 13 19.61 16.06 -2.02
C TYR A 13 20.39 17.10 -1.21
N SER A 14 21.72 17.03 -1.25
CA SER A 14 22.62 18.08 -0.81
C SER A 14 23.21 18.78 -2.04
N PRO A 15 23.15 20.11 -2.15
CA PRO A 15 23.82 20.82 -3.22
C PRO A 15 25.34 20.55 -3.19
N GLY A 16 25.87 19.94 -4.25
CA GLY A 16 27.31 19.65 -4.38
C GLY A 16 27.67 18.17 -4.53
N GLU A 17 26.79 17.23 -4.25
CA GLU A 17 27.03 15.80 -4.49
C GLU A 17 26.46 15.34 -5.83
N ARG A 18 27.14 14.39 -6.49
CA ARG A 18 26.60 13.78 -7.72
C ARG A 18 25.47 12.82 -7.33
N PRO A 19 24.23 13.04 -7.83
CA PRO A 19 23.11 12.19 -7.50
C PRO A 19 23.35 10.74 -7.94
N SER A 20 22.89 9.77 -7.13
CA SER A 20 22.91 8.34 -7.49
C SER A 20 22.07 8.07 -8.74
N LYS A 21 22.24 6.90 -9.39
CA LYS A 21 21.42 6.52 -10.57
C LYS A 21 19.92 6.63 -10.29
N GLN A 22 19.46 6.28 -9.09
CA GLN A 22 18.08 6.38 -8.68
C GLN A 22 17.62 7.83 -8.47
N GLN A 23 18.48 8.67 -7.91
CA GLN A 23 18.23 10.10 -7.76
C GLN A 23 18.24 10.83 -9.09
N ARG A 24 19.11 10.46 -10.04
CA ARG A 24 19.10 11.01 -11.40
C ARG A 24 17.81 10.71 -12.15
N ALA A 25 17.27 9.50 -12.01
CA ALA A 25 15.97 9.15 -12.59
C ALA A 25 14.84 10.00 -11.98
N PHE A 26 14.94 10.34 -10.71
CA PHE A 26 13.98 11.21 -10.02
C PHE A 26 14.07 12.67 -10.51
N TYR A 27 15.28 13.24 -10.69
CA TYR A 27 15.47 14.63 -11.13
C TYR A 27 15.12 14.82 -12.61
N LEU A 28 15.40 13.86 -13.45
CA LEU A 28 14.94 13.87 -14.85
C LEU A 28 13.41 13.82 -14.96
N ALA A 29 12.75 13.34 -13.92
CA ALA A 29 11.30 13.24 -13.83
C ALA A 29 10.60 14.53 -13.36
N PHE A 30 11.33 15.44 -12.71
CA PHE A 30 10.78 16.68 -12.16
C PHE A 30 11.70 17.88 -12.45
N PRO A 31 11.80 18.33 -13.70
CA PRO A 31 12.67 19.49 -14.04
C PRO A 31 12.28 20.79 -13.33
N ALA A 32 11.04 20.93 -12.88
CA ALA A 32 10.60 22.08 -12.06
C ALA A 32 11.21 22.12 -10.66
N VAL A 33 11.68 21.02 -10.12
CA VAL A 33 12.31 20.97 -8.79
C VAL A 33 13.76 21.48 -8.85
N GLU A 34 14.44 21.26 -9.95
CA GLU A 34 15.82 21.75 -10.16
C GLU A 34 15.86 23.28 -10.31
N SER A 35 14.89 23.89 -11.02
CA SER A 35 14.76 25.34 -11.15
C SER A 35 14.44 26.05 -9.83
N LEU A 36 13.69 25.41 -8.93
CA LEU A 36 13.33 25.97 -7.62
C LEU A 36 14.49 25.95 -6.62
N MET A 37 15.49 25.10 -6.82
CA MET A 37 16.67 25.00 -5.93
C MET A 37 17.83 25.91 -6.36
N GLN A 38 17.87 26.36 -7.62
CA GLN A 38 18.92 27.26 -8.12
C GLN A 38 18.63 28.74 -7.89
N CYS A 39 17.36 29.11 -7.58
CA CYS A 39 16.98 30.51 -7.34
C CYS A 39 17.01 30.85 -5.84
N GLY A 40 18.18 31.10 -5.32
CA GLY A 40 18.40 31.70 -3.98
C GLY A 40 18.20 33.22 -4.00
N SER A 41 17.00 33.71 -4.30
CA SER A 41 16.69 35.13 -4.10
C SER A 41 15.21 35.39 -3.85
N THR A 42 15.01 36.11 -2.79
CA THR A 42 13.86 36.81 -2.22
C THR A 42 12.93 37.46 -3.23
N ASN A 43 11.63 37.42 -2.86
CA ASN A 43 10.50 38.20 -3.37
C ASN A 43 9.89 37.75 -4.71
N PHE A 44 8.80 36.96 -4.63
CA PHE A 44 7.88 36.83 -5.75
C PHE A 44 6.56 37.55 -5.44
N TRP A 45 6.37 38.62 -6.19
CA TRP A 45 5.12 39.36 -6.35
C TRP A 45 4.25 38.57 -7.37
N ILE A 46 3.01 38.22 -7.00
CA ILE A 46 2.07 37.54 -7.90
C ILE A 46 1.30 38.60 -8.67
N PRO A 47 1.35 38.64 -10.01
CA PRO A 47 0.55 39.60 -10.79
C PRO A 47 -0.95 39.25 -10.73
N ALA A 48 -1.77 40.28 -10.55
CA ALA A 48 -3.22 40.26 -10.32
C ALA A 48 -4.09 39.77 -11.51
N ASN A 49 -3.58 39.07 -12.50
CA ASN A 49 -4.29 38.74 -13.75
C ASN A 49 -4.88 37.33 -13.84
N ILE A 50 -4.87 36.52 -12.78
CA ILE A 50 -5.46 35.16 -12.78
C ILE A 50 -6.88 35.13 -12.17
N SER A 51 -7.34 36.22 -11.51
CA SER A 51 -8.63 36.23 -10.83
C SER A 51 -9.86 36.36 -11.74
N ASN A 52 -9.70 36.72 -13.02
CA ASN A 52 -10.83 37.01 -13.92
C ASN A 52 -11.27 35.85 -14.85
N ARG A 53 -10.64 34.68 -14.78
CA ARG A 53 -11.02 33.52 -15.63
C ARG A 53 -11.93 32.51 -14.94
N MET A 54 -12.15 32.64 -13.63
CA MET A 54 -13.01 31.71 -12.87
C MET A 54 -14.47 32.15 -12.65
N ARG A 55 -14.86 33.36 -13.13
CA ARG A 55 -16.24 33.87 -12.93
C ARG A 55 -17.20 33.66 -14.11
N LYS A 56 -16.84 32.93 -15.16
CA LYS A 56 -17.71 32.76 -16.36
C LYS A 56 -18.36 31.39 -16.55
N ASN A 57 -18.17 30.41 -15.65
CA ASN A 57 -18.73 29.07 -15.86
C ASN A 57 -19.82 28.63 -14.83
N THR A 58 -20.44 29.55 -14.10
CA THR A 58 -21.51 29.23 -13.13
C THR A 58 -22.91 29.67 -13.54
N LYS A 59 -23.19 29.78 -14.84
CA LYS A 59 -24.56 30.06 -15.32
C LYS A 59 -24.92 29.17 -16.51
N ARG A 60 -25.16 27.87 -16.25
CA ARG A 60 -25.89 27.03 -17.21
C ARG A 60 -26.23 25.66 -16.63
N PHE A 61 -27.07 25.57 -15.59
CA PHE A 61 -27.81 24.35 -15.25
C PHE A 61 -28.92 24.69 -14.25
N GLU A 62 -29.97 25.34 -14.78
CA GLU A 62 -31.32 25.31 -14.20
C GLU A 62 -32.31 25.30 -15.36
N ALA A 63 -33.12 24.30 -15.40
CA ALA A 63 -34.42 24.14 -16.02
C ALA A 63 -34.54 22.79 -16.77
N HIS A 64 -35.20 21.83 -16.16
CA HIS A 64 -36.39 21.19 -16.67
C HIS A 64 -36.80 20.03 -15.76
N ARG A 65 -37.74 20.33 -14.85
CA ARG A 65 -38.64 19.33 -14.28
C ARG A 65 -39.93 19.45 -15.05
N THR A 66 -40.47 18.35 -15.59
CA THR A 66 -41.91 18.09 -15.73
C THR A 66 -42.11 16.58 -15.85
N HIS A 67 -42.90 16.00 -14.94
CA HIS A 67 -43.70 14.79 -15.14
C HIS A 67 -44.94 15.14 -15.96
N PRO A 68 -45.64 14.21 -16.65
CA PRO A 68 -46.58 13.27 -15.99
C PRO A 68 -46.90 11.92 -16.68
N SER A 69 -47.48 11.03 -15.82
CA SER A 69 -48.58 10.10 -16.06
C SER A 69 -48.50 8.91 -17.04
N THR A 70 -48.72 7.73 -16.43
CA THR A 70 -49.27 6.45 -16.92
C THR A 70 -50.65 6.60 -17.60
N PRO A 71 -51.18 5.62 -18.39
CA PRO A 71 -51.45 4.23 -17.99
C PRO A 71 -51.48 3.14 -19.11
N GLY A 72 -51.48 1.85 -18.66
CA GLY A 72 -52.33 0.81 -19.23
C GLY A 72 -51.78 -0.27 -20.16
N GLY A 73 -51.78 -1.52 -19.70
CA GLY A 73 -52.41 -2.61 -20.41
C GLY A 73 -51.56 -3.71 -21.05
N ALA A 74 -51.83 -4.92 -20.57
CA ALA A 74 -51.93 -6.19 -21.29
C ALA A 74 -50.77 -7.21 -21.28
N GLU A 75 -51.13 -8.30 -20.75
CA GLU A 75 -50.59 -9.66 -20.61
C GLU A 75 -49.85 -10.26 -21.83
N GLY A 76 -48.86 -11.10 -21.55
CA GLY A 76 -48.23 -11.98 -22.53
C GLY A 76 -47.25 -12.93 -21.88
N GLU A 77 -47.72 -14.06 -21.36
CA GLU A 77 -46.89 -15.21 -20.97
C GLU A 77 -45.98 -15.66 -22.10
N LYS A 78 -44.65 -15.81 -21.86
CA LYS A 78 -43.81 -16.76 -22.60
C LYS A 78 -42.62 -17.23 -21.75
N SER A 79 -42.73 -18.51 -21.41
CA SER A 79 -41.67 -19.53 -21.37
C SER A 79 -40.30 -19.18 -20.80
N PHE A 80 -40.06 -19.63 -19.59
CA PHE A 80 -38.75 -19.78 -18.95
C PHE A 80 -37.86 -20.75 -19.73
N ARG A 81 -36.82 -20.26 -20.35
CA ARG A 81 -35.68 -21.06 -20.79
C ARG A 81 -34.46 -20.63 -19.96
N THR A 82 -34.11 -21.47 -19.00
CA THR A 82 -32.93 -21.33 -18.14
C THR A 82 -31.68 -21.38 -18.99
N GLN A 83 -31.07 -20.27 -19.29
CA GLN A 83 -29.68 -20.19 -19.76
C GLN A 83 -28.83 -19.73 -18.58
N THR A 84 -28.05 -20.64 -18.06
CA THR A 84 -26.94 -20.35 -17.16
C THR A 84 -25.95 -19.42 -17.86
N LYS A 85 -26.07 -18.13 -17.62
CA LYS A 85 -25.05 -17.15 -18.01
C LYS A 85 -23.89 -17.26 -17.03
N HIS A 86 -22.77 -17.83 -17.48
CA HIS A 86 -21.48 -17.61 -16.84
C HIS A 86 -21.30 -16.10 -16.67
N ALA A 87 -21.25 -15.65 -15.42
CA ALA A 87 -20.95 -14.27 -15.09
C ALA A 87 -19.54 -13.95 -15.65
N ARG A 88 -19.50 -13.16 -16.71
CA ARG A 88 -18.26 -12.49 -17.12
C ARG A 88 -17.84 -11.59 -15.96
N GLN A 89 -16.79 -12.01 -15.27
CA GLN A 89 -16.08 -11.14 -14.34
C GLN A 89 -15.63 -9.91 -15.13
N SER A 90 -16.20 -8.77 -14.81
CA SER A 90 -15.76 -7.48 -15.33
C SER A 90 -14.35 -7.22 -14.79
N HIS A 91 -13.35 -7.40 -15.65
CA HIS A 91 -11.98 -7.00 -15.37
C HIS A 91 -11.95 -5.47 -15.28
N GLU A 92 -11.89 -4.92 -14.06
CA GLU A 92 -11.57 -3.50 -13.89
C GLU A 92 -10.13 -3.25 -14.37
N PRO A 93 -9.91 -2.35 -15.36
CA PRO A 93 -8.57 -1.97 -15.78
C PRO A 93 -7.90 -1.18 -14.64
N GLY A 94 -6.83 -1.66 -14.08
CA GLY A 94 -6.04 -0.94 -13.08
C GLY A 94 -5.54 -1.75 -11.88
N LEU A 95 -5.95 -3.00 -11.73
CA LEU A 95 -5.55 -3.89 -10.61
C LEU A 95 -4.44 -4.90 -11.00
N HIS A 96 -3.69 -4.67 -12.07
CA HIS A 96 -2.77 -5.70 -12.59
C HIS A 96 -1.35 -5.58 -12.05
N TRP A 97 -1.12 -6.07 -10.83
CA TRP A 97 0.23 -6.37 -10.34
C TRP A 97 0.98 -7.33 -11.25
N GLY A 98 0.30 -8.17 -12.01
CA GLY A 98 0.89 -9.08 -12.99
C GLY A 98 1.75 -8.40 -14.07
N HIS A 99 1.43 -7.16 -14.46
CA HIS A 99 2.21 -6.40 -15.46
C HIS A 99 3.34 -5.56 -14.85
N VAL A 100 3.36 -5.38 -13.56
CA VAL A 100 4.34 -4.55 -12.86
C VAL A 100 5.22 -5.34 -11.89
N GLY A 101 4.97 -6.64 -11.75
CA GLY A 101 5.68 -7.51 -10.81
C GLY A 101 7.19 -7.52 -11.06
N SER A 102 7.66 -7.66 -12.30
CA SER A 102 9.08 -7.66 -12.63
C SER A 102 9.75 -6.33 -12.28
N TRP A 103 9.11 -5.21 -12.62
CA TRP A 103 9.62 -3.89 -12.25
C TRP A 103 9.68 -3.70 -10.72
N TYR A 104 8.66 -4.17 -10.00
CA TYR A 104 8.64 -4.14 -8.54
C TYR A 104 9.76 -4.99 -7.94
N ASP A 105 10.01 -6.14 -8.53
CA ASP A 105 11.08 -7.05 -8.16
C ASP A 105 12.47 -6.40 -8.30
N ASP A 106 12.74 -5.78 -9.44
CA ASP A 106 13.97 -5.02 -9.69
C ASP A 106 14.16 -3.87 -8.69
N LEU A 107 13.06 -3.18 -8.33
CA LEU A 107 13.08 -2.05 -7.39
C LEU A 107 13.38 -2.49 -5.96
N ILE A 108 12.81 -3.60 -5.53
CA ILE A 108 12.94 -4.10 -4.13
C ILE A 108 14.26 -4.83 -3.93
N GLY A 109 14.78 -5.45 -4.99
CA GLY A 109 15.96 -6.31 -4.92
C GLY A 109 15.66 -7.65 -4.24
N GLN A 110 16.62 -8.57 -4.31
CA GLN A 110 16.43 -9.96 -3.89
C GLN A 110 16.02 -10.11 -2.41
N ASP A 111 16.62 -9.33 -1.51
CA ASP A 111 16.38 -9.43 -0.07
C ASP A 111 15.40 -8.38 0.47
N GLY A 112 14.74 -7.64 -0.42
CA GLY A 112 13.90 -6.53 -0.05
C GLY A 112 14.68 -5.21 0.12
N SER A 113 13.95 -4.09 0.27
CA SER A 113 14.57 -2.78 0.53
C SER A 113 15.20 -2.72 1.92
N ASP A 114 16.01 -1.70 2.17
CA ASP A 114 16.58 -1.41 3.50
C ASP A 114 15.53 -1.45 4.62
N HIS A 115 14.32 -0.92 4.37
CA HIS A 115 13.25 -0.95 5.36
C HIS A 115 12.74 -2.37 5.61
N HIS A 116 12.68 -3.24 4.58
CA HIS A 116 12.34 -4.65 4.78
C HIS A 116 13.36 -5.33 5.67
N GLN A 117 14.64 -5.21 5.34
CA GLN A 117 15.70 -5.94 6.02
C GLN A 117 15.92 -5.48 7.47
N LYS A 118 15.94 -4.15 7.69
CA LYS A 118 16.37 -3.56 8.97
C LYS A 118 15.24 -3.28 9.95
N LEU A 119 13.99 -3.16 9.46
CA LEU A 119 12.86 -2.74 10.29
C LEU A 119 11.66 -3.69 10.17
N ILE A 120 11.13 -3.89 8.95
CA ILE A 120 9.82 -4.50 8.77
C ILE A 120 9.88 -6.00 9.07
N ILE A 121 10.76 -6.75 8.38
CA ILE A 121 10.83 -8.21 8.55
C ILE A 121 11.21 -8.61 9.98
N PRO A 122 12.27 -8.01 10.60
CA PRO A 122 12.56 -8.26 12.02
C PRO A 122 11.39 -7.92 12.95
N GLY A 123 10.70 -6.80 12.71
CA GLY A 123 9.55 -6.36 13.47
C GLY A 123 8.36 -7.33 13.37
N VAL A 124 8.01 -7.76 12.15
CA VAL A 124 6.93 -8.74 11.90
C VAL A 124 7.21 -10.05 12.62
N LEU A 125 8.41 -10.62 12.44
CA LEU A 125 8.76 -11.90 13.07
C LEU A 125 8.79 -11.81 14.60
N ARG A 126 9.21 -10.67 15.16
CA ARG A 126 9.15 -10.40 16.60
C ARG A 126 7.70 -10.28 17.10
N MET A 127 6.84 -9.51 16.40
CA MET A 127 5.43 -9.33 16.78
C MET A 127 4.64 -10.63 16.69
N LEU A 128 4.90 -11.48 15.68
CA LEU A 128 4.30 -12.80 15.56
C LEU A 128 4.76 -13.73 16.69
N ASP A 129 6.00 -13.58 17.17
CA ASP A 129 6.65 -14.49 18.12
C ASP A 129 6.51 -15.95 17.68
N ILE A 130 6.64 -16.18 16.37
CA ILE A 130 6.49 -17.48 15.74
C ILE A 130 7.73 -18.35 15.99
N LYS A 131 7.52 -19.64 16.24
CA LYS A 131 8.57 -20.58 16.64
C LYS A 131 8.96 -21.52 15.49
N PRO A 132 10.16 -22.10 15.53
CA PRO A 132 10.53 -23.18 14.62
C PRO A 132 9.51 -24.32 14.63
N GLY A 133 9.17 -24.82 13.45
CA GLY A 133 8.15 -25.87 13.27
C GLY A 133 6.71 -25.35 13.17
N GLU A 134 6.44 -24.09 13.50
CA GLU A 134 5.13 -23.49 13.28
C GLU A 134 4.93 -23.07 11.80
N HIS A 135 3.69 -22.83 11.42
CA HIS A 135 3.28 -22.56 10.05
C HIS A 135 2.78 -21.13 9.87
N LEU A 136 3.47 -20.35 9.03
CA LEU A 136 3.15 -18.96 8.67
C LEU A 136 2.39 -18.91 7.32
N LEU A 137 1.29 -18.15 7.28
CA LEU A 137 0.64 -17.71 6.06
C LEU A 137 1.13 -16.29 5.68
N ASP A 138 1.85 -16.16 4.57
CA ASP A 138 2.30 -14.87 4.03
C ASP A 138 1.31 -14.39 2.96
N VAL A 139 0.45 -13.43 3.33
CA VAL A 139 -0.68 -12.93 2.52
C VAL A 139 -0.23 -11.78 1.65
N ALA A 140 -0.34 -11.93 0.33
CA ALA A 140 0.25 -11.05 -0.68
C ALA A 140 1.78 -10.98 -0.51
N CYS A 141 2.41 -12.16 -0.57
CA CYS A 141 3.81 -12.40 -0.21
C CYS A 141 4.83 -11.77 -1.18
N GLY A 142 4.38 -11.30 -2.35
CA GLY A 142 5.26 -10.81 -3.40
C GLY A 142 6.30 -11.86 -3.81
N GLN A 143 7.56 -11.46 -3.84
CA GLN A 143 8.70 -12.32 -4.15
C GLN A 143 9.23 -13.16 -2.96
N GLY A 144 8.46 -13.29 -1.86
CA GLY A 144 8.76 -14.20 -0.76
C GLY A 144 9.82 -13.74 0.24
N VAL A 145 10.04 -12.42 0.41
CA VAL A 145 11.07 -11.89 1.34
C VAL A 145 10.81 -12.32 2.79
N LEU A 146 9.56 -12.24 3.25
CA LEU A 146 9.20 -12.69 4.61
C LEU A 146 9.32 -14.20 4.74
N GLY A 147 8.86 -14.96 3.73
CA GLY A 147 8.92 -16.42 3.72
C GLY A 147 10.34 -16.93 3.89
N ARG A 148 11.31 -16.43 3.10
CA ARG A 148 12.73 -16.78 3.25
C ARG A 148 13.27 -16.45 4.64
N ALA A 149 12.94 -15.28 5.17
CA ALA A 149 13.40 -14.87 6.50
C ALA A 149 12.81 -15.76 7.62
N ALA A 150 11.57 -16.24 7.47
CA ALA A 150 10.92 -17.17 8.38
C ALA A 150 11.53 -18.58 8.26
N ALA A 151 11.76 -19.06 7.03
CA ALA A 151 12.38 -20.37 6.77
C ALA A 151 13.79 -20.48 7.37
N ARG A 152 14.60 -19.42 7.33
CA ARG A 152 15.92 -19.36 8.01
C ARG A 152 15.80 -19.56 9.53
N ARG A 153 14.61 -19.37 10.11
CA ARG A 153 14.29 -19.63 11.54
C ARG A 153 13.59 -20.96 11.78
N GLY A 154 13.52 -21.82 10.75
CA GLY A 154 12.86 -23.12 10.85
C GLY A 154 11.32 -23.06 10.84
N VAL A 155 10.73 -21.95 10.38
CA VAL A 155 9.27 -21.76 10.27
C VAL A 155 8.82 -22.20 8.88
N GLN A 156 7.78 -23.05 8.82
CA GLN A 156 7.14 -23.39 7.56
C GLN A 156 6.35 -22.21 7.05
N THR A 157 6.47 -21.86 5.76
CA THR A 157 5.75 -20.72 5.18
C THR A 157 4.96 -21.14 3.95
N THR A 158 3.70 -20.74 3.90
CA THR A 158 2.88 -20.75 2.70
C THR A 158 2.60 -19.31 2.30
N GLY A 159 3.16 -18.88 1.17
CA GLY A 159 2.97 -17.55 0.61
C GLY A 159 1.96 -17.57 -0.54
N VAL A 160 1.09 -16.59 -0.60
CA VAL A 160 0.14 -16.39 -1.69
C VAL A 160 0.20 -14.97 -2.23
N ASP A 161 0.19 -14.83 -3.56
CA ASP A 161 0.13 -13.53 -4.24
C ASP A 161 -0.66 -13.66 -5.55
N LEU A 162 -1.31 -12.58 -5.97
CA LEU A 162 -2.05 -12.54 -7.24
C LEU A 162 -1.11 -12.47 -8.45
N ALA A 163 0.08 -11.88 -8.31
CA ALA A 163 1.05 -11.66 -9.36
C ALA A 163 1.88 -12.93 -9.64
N GLY A 164 1.57 -13.65 -10.70
CA GLY A 164 2.30 -14.87 -11.09
C GLY A 164 3.80 -14.65 -11.29
N SER A 165 4.22 -13.47 -11.80
CA SER A 165 5.64 -13.12 -11.94
C SER A 165 6.37 -13.01 -10.61
N LEU A 166 5.72 -12.49 -9.56
CA LEU A 166 6.28 -12.43 -8.22
C LEU A 166 6.35 -13.81 -7.56
N ILE A 167 5.33 -14.64 -7.76
CA ILE A 167 5.36 -16.03 -7.31
C ILE A 167 6.49 -16.81 -7.98
N GLN A 168 6.70 -16.62 -9.29
CA GLN A 168 7.83 -17.24 -9.98
C GLN A 168 9.17 -16.80 -9.37
N ALA A 169 9.35 -15.52 -9.12
CA ALA A 169 10.54 -14.99 -8.44
C ALA A 169 10.71 -15.57 -7.02
N ALA A 170 9.60 -15.73 -6.28
CA ALA A 170 9.62 -16.34 -4.95
C ALA A 170 10.08 -17.81 -5.02
N LEU A 171 9.57 -18.57 -6.00
CA LEU A 171 9.93 -19.97 -6.23
C LEU A 171 11.41 -20.14 -6.64
N GLU A 172 11.93 -19.26 -7.49
CA GLU A 172 13.32 -19.26 -7.92
C GLU A 172 14.30 -18.92 -6.80
N ARG A 173 13.88 -18.07 -5.86
CA ARG A 173 14.71 -17.57 -4.75
C ARG A 173 14.54 -18.36 -3.45
N ARG A 174 13.78 -19.44 -3.45
CA ARG A 174 13.63 -20.32 -2.28
C ARG A 174 14.98 -20.81 -1.80
N GLU A 175 15.24 -20.72 -0.51
CA GLU A 175 16.42 -21.24 0.14
C GLU A 175 16.19 -22.63 0.73
N ASN A 176 14.95 -22.91 1.14
CA ASN A 176 14.56 -24.21 1.70
C ASN A 176 13.22 -24.68 1.11
N THR A 177 13.28 -25.60 0.15
CA THR A 177 12.10 -26.11 -0.55
C THR A 177 11.15 -26.92 0.31
N SER A 178 11.58 -27.41 1.47
CA SER A 178 10.73 -28.15 2.41
C SER A 178 9.96 -27.20 3.35
N LEU A 179 10.42 -25.98 3.51
CA LEU A 179 9.79 -24.99 4.40
C LEU A 179 9.06 -23.88 3.65
N GLU A 180 9.36 -23.65 2.38
CA GLU A 180 8.85 -22.52 1.62
C GLU A 180 7.97 -22.96 0.45
N HIS A 181 6.70 -22.62 0.49
CA HIS A 181 5.71 -22.95 -0.52
C HIS A 181 5.02 -21.67 -0.99
N TYR A 182 4.95 -21.43 -2.31
CA TYR A 182 4.36 -20.22 -2.89
C TYR A 182 3.34 -20.57 -3.96
N TYR A 183 2.16 -19.92 -3.92
CA TYR A 183 1.03 -20.19 -4.78
C TYR A 183 0.45 -18.89 -5.35
N GLN A 184 0.10 -18.91 -6.63
CA GLN A 184 -0.64 -17.81 -7.21
C GLN A 184 -2.11 -17.94 -6.82
N ALA A 185 -2.61 -16.96 -6.04
CA ALA A 185 -3.99 -16.92 -5.60
C ALA A 185 -4.44 -15.48 -5.28
N ASP A 186 -5.74 -15.24 -5.38
CA ASP A 186 -6.35 -13.99 -4.90
C ASP A 186 -6.58 -14.08 -3.39
N VAL A 187 -5.93 -13.21 -2.63
CA VAL A 187 -6.07 -13.18 -1.18
C VAL A 187 -7.47 -12.81 -0.69
N ARG A 188 -8.35 -12.33 -1.59
CA ARG A 188 -9.77 -12.10 -1.32
C ARG A 188 -10.60 -13.39 -1.39
N ASP A 189 -10.01 -14.47 -1.89
CA ASP A 189 -10.62 -15.79 -1.96
C ASP A 189 -9.60 -16.87 -1.60
N LEU A 190 -9.09 -16.82 -0.37
CA LEU A 190 -8.09 -17.77 0.11
C LEU A 190 -8.61 -19.21 0.11
N ALA A 191 -9.92 -19.41 0.24
CA ALA A 191 -10.54 -20.73 0.23
C ALA A 191 -10.42 -21.44 -1.14
N ALA A 192 -10.31 -20.67 -2.24
CA ALA A 192 -10.10 -21.24 -3.57
C ALA A 192 -8.67 -21.77 -3.76
N CYS A 193 -7.73 -21.41 -2.90
CA CYS A 193 -6.36 -21.94 -2.94
C CYS A 193 -6.30 -23.27 -2.17
N GLY A 194 -6.15 -24.37 -2.86
CA GLY A 194 -6.13 -25.72 -2.25
C GLY A 194 -5.01 -25.95 -1.22
N ALA A 195 -4.03 -25.06 -1.15
CA ALA A 195 -2.96 -25.10 -0.14
C ALA A 195 -3.37 -24.43 1.19
N ILE A 196 -4.51 -23.72 1.23
CA ILE A 196 -4.99 -22.97 2.40
C ILE A 196 -6.18 -23.72 3.01
N ALA A 197 -5.89 -24.66 3.91
CA ALA A 197 -6.94 -25.34 4.67
C ALA A 197 -7.33 -24.53 5.93
N PRO A 198 -8.56 -24.69 6.42
CA PRO A 198 -9.01 -24.04 7.66
C PRO A 198 -8.17 -24.51 8.87
N GLY A 199 -7.78 -23.57 9.72
CA GLY A 199 -7.18 -23.85 11.03
C GLY A 199 -5.81 -24.54 11.01
N ILE A 200 -5.03 -24.38 9.93
CA ILE A 200 -3.69 -25.01 9.86
C ILE A 200 -2.53 -24.04 10.17
N PHE A 201 -2.76 -22.74 10.14
CA PHE A 201 -1.69 -21.75 10.34
C PHE A 201 -1.64 -21.27 11.79
N ASP A 202 -0.44 -21.25 12.36
CA ASP A 202 -0.15 -20.70 13.67
C ASP A 202 -0.14 -19.17 13.64
N ALA A 203 0.30 -18.62 12.51
CA ALA A 203 0.37 -17.19 12.29
C ALA A 203 0.09 -16.80 10.84
N ALA A 204 -0.29 -15.54 10.63
CA ALA A 204 -0.40 -14.93 9.32
C ALA A 204 0.27 -13.54 9.32
N ALA A 205 0.73 -13.09 8.15
CA ALA A 205 1.21 -11.73 7.96
C ALA A 205 0.73 -11.15 6.64
N CYS A 206 0.45 -9.84 6.60
CA CYS A 206 0.22 -9.07 5.39
C CYS A 206 1.11 -7.83 5.43
N VAL A 207 2.19 -7.85 4.65
CA VAL A 207 3.26 -6.86 4.76
C VAL A 207 3.23 -5.91 3.57
N LEU A 208 2.91 -4.62 3.83
CA LEU A 208 2.89 -3.52 2.86
C LEU A 208 1.99 -3.75 1.63
N ALA A 209 1.03 -4.66 1.71
CA ALA A 209 0.16 -5.02 0.60
C ALA A 209 -1.30 -4.57 0.81
N ILE A 210 -1.79 -4.55 2.04
CA ILE A 210 -3.21 -4.37 2.35
C ILE A 210 -3.81 -3.06 1.83
N ALA A 211 -3.00 -2.00 1.73
CA ALA A 211 -3.43 -0.73 1.15
C ALA A 211 -3.72 -0.82 -0.35
N ASN A 212 -3.28 -1.89 -1.04
CA ASN A 212 -3.53 -2.11 -2.47
C ASN A 212 -4.68 -3.09 -2.73
N ILE A 213 -5.35 -3.58 -1.68
CA ILE A 213 -6.37 -4.62 -1.75
C ILE A 213 -7.74 -4.05 -1.36
N THR A 214 -8.76 -4.40 -2.13
CA THR A 214 -10.17 -4.04 -1.85
C THR A 214 -11.10 -5.12 -2.40
N PRO A 215 -12.20 -5.45 -1.70
CA PRO A 215 -12.54 -5.05 -0.33
C PRO A 215 -11.67 -5.76 0.74
N LEU A 216 -11.66 -5.22 1.98
CA LEU A 216 -10.87 -5.80 3.09
C LEU A 216 -11.52 -7.03 3.73
N SER A 217 -12.86 -7.01 3.87
CA SER A 217 -13.58 -8.04 4.63
C SER A 217 -13.33 -9.48 4.15
N PRO A 218 -13.32 -9.80 2.84
CA PRO A 218 -13.01 -11.16 2.39
C PRO A 218 -11.59 -11.60 2.77
N VAL A 219 -10.61 -10.68 2.73
CA VAL A 219 -9.23 -10.96 3.13
C VAL A 219 -9.17 -11.36 4.61
N TRP A 220 -9.81 -10.57 5.47
CA TRP A 220 -9.83 -10.86 6.91
C TRP A 220 -10.56 -12.16 7.24
N GLN A 221 -11.69 -12.44 6.57
CA GLN A 221 -12.43 -13.69 6.74
C GLN A 221 -11.61 -14.91 6.30
N GLY A 222 -10.91 -14.81 5.18
CA GLY A 222 -10.02 -15.86 4.70
C GLY A 222 -8.88 -16.13 5.68
N ILE A 223 -8.23 -15.09 6.20
CA ILE A 223 -7.17 -15.19 7.21
C ILE A 223 -7.72 -15.79 8.51
N TYR A 224 -8.88 -15.30 8.99
CA TYR A 224 -9.54 -15.84 10.17
C TYR A 224 -9.79 -17.35 10.04
N THR A 225 -10.31 -17.77 8.89
CA THR A 225 -10.59 -19.19 8.64
C THR A 225 -9.30 -20.02 8.62
N ALA A 226 -8.24 -19.52 8.02
CA ALA A 226 -6.96 -20.21 7.88
C ALA A 226 -6.19 -20.37 9.20
N LEU A 227 -6.32 -19.40 10.11
CA LEU A 227 -5.64 -19.40 11.39
C LEU A 227 -6.21 -20.45 12.35
N LYS A 228 -5.35 -21.08 13.15
CA LYS A 228 -5.73 -21.84 14.36
C LYS A 228 -6.40 -20.92 15.38
N PRO A 229 -7.22 -21.45 16.32
CA PRO A 229 -7.66 -20.68 17.48
C PRO A 229 -6.46 -20.09 18.24
N GLY A 230 -6.51 -18.80 18.59
CA GLY A 230 -5.39 -18.08 19.21
C GLY A 230 -4.24 -17.72 18.23
N GLY A 231 -4.36 -18.08 16.96
CA GLY A 231 -3.39 -17.73 15.91
C GLY A 231 -3.29 -16.20 15.73
N LYS A 232 -2.10 -15.73 15.41
CA LYS A 232 -1.78 -14.30 15.34
C LYS A 232 -1.72 -13.82 13.89
N LEU A 233 -2.21 -12.61 13.64
CA LEU A 233 -2.04 -11.89 12.39
C LEU A 233 -1.21 -10.62 12.63
N VAL A 234 -0.18 -10.37 11.83
CA VAL A 234 0.49 -9.07 11.77
C VAL A 234 0.25 -8.40 10.42
N VAL A 235 -0.26 -7.17 10.47
CA VAL A 235 -0.48 -6.32 9.28
C VAL A 235 0.44 -5.13 9.37
N VAL A 236 1.27 -4.92 8.35
CA VAL A 236 2.13 -3.73 8.24
C VAL A 236 1.72 -2.92 7.02
N LEU A 237 1.51 -1.62 7.21
CA LEU A 237 1.11 -0.70 6.15
C LEU A 237 1.77 0.68 6.33
N PRO A 238 1.91 1.49 5.25
CA PRO A 238 2.25 2.91 5.40
C PRO A 238 1.27 3.56 6.35
N HIS A 239 1.76 4.39 7.27
CA HIS A 239 0.94 4.92 8.36
C HIS A 239 -0.26 5.72 7.83
N PRO A 240 -1.51 5.28 8.06
CA PRO A 240 -2.69 5.86 7.40
C PRO A 240 -2.95 7.30 7.81
N CYS A 241 -2.52 7.73 9.00
CA CYS A 241 -2.69 9.11 9.46
C CYS A 241 -1.65 10.07 8.87
N PHE A 242 -0.46 9.57 8.53
CA PHE A 242 0.66 10.45 8.16
C PHE A 242 1.20 10.21 6.75
N ARG A 243 0.86 9.10 6.10
CA ARG A 243 1.44 8.69 4.82
C ARG A 243 0.37 8.48 3.76
N ILE A 244 -0.45 9.52 3.55
CA ILE A 244 -1.52 9.51 2.57
C ILE A 244 -0.96 10.02 1.23
N PRO A 245 -0.89 9.20 0.18
CA PRO A 245 -0.39 9.66 -1.11
C PRO A 245 -1.21 10.84 -1.62
N LYS A 246 -0.55 11.88 -2.14
CA LYS A 246 -1.14 13.13 -2.66
C LYS A 246 -1.91 13.99 -1.65
N GLN A 247 -2.28 13.45 -0.48
CA GLN A 247 -3.06 14.14 0.57
C GLN A 247 -2.21 14.39 1.83
N SER A 248 -0.90 14.20 1.75
CA SER A 248 0.00 14.55 2.84
C SER A 248 1.38 14.92 2.30
N SER A 249 1.99 15.93 2.88
CA SER A 249 3.26 16.49 2.44
C SER A 249 4.15 16.93 3.61
N TRP A 250 5.41 17.23 3.32
CA TRP A 250 6.31 17.85 4.27
C TRP A 250 6.42 19.34 3.97
N GLN A 251 6.34 20.16 5.02
CA GLN A 251 6.53 21.61 4.93
C GLN A 251 7.67 22.04 5.84
N TRP A 252 8.57 22.85 5.29
CA TRP A 252 9.61 23.52 6.07
C TRP A 252 9.12 24.85 6.59
N ASP A 253 9.15 25.03 7.91
CA ASP A 253 8.94 26.32 8.58
C ASP A 253 10.29 27.00 8.78
N GLN A 254 10.55 28.04 8.00
CA GLN A 254 11.81 28.76 8.04
C GLN A 254 11.95 29.62 9.31
N GLN A 255 10.82 30.13 9.85
CA GLN A 255 10.87 31.01 11.02
C GLN A 255 11.23 30.23 12.29
N ASN A 256 10.66 29.05 12.44
CA ASN A 256 10.86 28.21 13.63
C ASN A 256 11.92 27.12 13.42
N ALA A 257 12.52 27.04 12.21
CA ALA A 257 13.45 26.00 11.81
C ALA A 257 12.90 24.58 12.10
N MET A 258 11.63 24.34 11.72
CA MET A 258 10.91 23.09 11.97
C MET A 258 10.43 22.45 10.67
N GLN A 259 10.37 21.11 10.68
CA GLN A 259 9.76 20.31 9.62
C GLN A 259 8.41 19.81 10.09
N HIS A 260 7.33 20.22 9.40
CA HIS A 260 5.97 19.81 9.70
C HIS A 260 5.47 18.75 8.73
N ARG A 261 4.58 17.86 9.22
CA ARG A 261 3.81 16.95 8.37
C ARG A 261 2.40 17.52 8.20
N LEU A 262 2.06 17.88 6.96
CA LEU A 262 0.72 18.34 6.59
C LEU A 262 -0.12 17.13 6.15
N VAL A 263 -1.41 17.15 6.54
CA VAL A 263 -2.40 16.15 6.16
C VAL A 263 -3.67 16.87 5.75
N ASP A 264 -4.10 16.69 4.49
CA ASP A 264 -5.20 17.45 3.90
C ASP A 264 -6.55 16.73 4.00
N ALA A 265 -6.59 15.41 3.75
CA ALA A 265 -7.84 14.66 3.70
C ALA A 265 -7.69 13.25 4.30
N TYR A 266 -7.76 13.14 5.64
CA TYR A 266 -7.55 11.87 6.35
C TYR A 266 -8.78 10.96 6.38
N LEU A 267 -9.98 11.50 6.65
CA LEU A 267 -11.18 10.66 6.83
C LEU A 267 -11.80 10.15 5.52
N THR A 268 -11.51 10.80 4.42
CA THR A 268 -12.03 10.44 3.11
C THR A 268 -11.30 9.22 2.55
N SER A 269 -12.02 8.11 2.36
CA SER A 269 -11.46 6.95 1.65
C SER A 269 -11.33 7.25 0.17
N GLU A 270 -10.16 6.99 -0.41
CA GLU A 270 -9.85 7.37 -1.78
C GLU A 270 -9.09 6.26 -2.51
N LYS A 271 -9.44 6.06 -3.80
CA LYS A 271 -8.69 5.23 -4.75
C LYS A 271 -7.66 6.09 -5.45
N ILE A 272 -6.39 5.89 -5.13
CA ILE A 272 -5.30 6.74 -5.60
C ILE A 272 -4.42 5.98 -6.61
N PRO A 273 -4.37 6.41 -7.88
CA PRO A 273 -3.44 5.82 -8.85
C PRO A 273 -2.00 6.26 -8.52
N ILE A 274 -1.09 5.29 -8.49
CA ILE A 274 0.34 5.48 -8.27
C ILE A 274 1.08 5.16 -9.56
N ALA A 275 1.76 6.14 -10.15
CA ALA A 275 2.61 5.94 -11.32
C ALA A 275 3.83 5.09 -10.96
N MET A 276 4.09 4.02 -11.73
CA MET A 276 5.20 3.10 -11.49
C MET A 276 6.53 3.68 -11.96
N HIS A 277 6.50 4.56 -12.96
CA HIS A 277 7.65 5.28 -13.48
C HIS A 277 7.43 6.78 -13.33
N PRO A 278 7.87 7.42 -12.24
CA PRO A 278 7.80 8.87 -12.11
C PRO A 278 8.57 9.55 -13.24
N GLY A 279 7.92 10.50 -13.91
CA GLY A 279 8.52 11.25 -15.03
C GLY A 279 8.25 10.68 -16.41
N ARG A 280 7.45 9.62 -16.54
CA ARG A 280 6.85 9.21 -17.82
C ARG A 280 5.34 9.37 -17.72
N ASP A 281 4.77 10.23 -18.56
CA ASP A 281 3.32 10.51 -18.60
C ASP A 281 2.47 9.30 -19.03
N THR A 282 3.09 8.24 -19.54
CA THR A 282 2.44 7.04 -20.11
C THR A 282 3.01 5.74 -19.54
N GLY A 283 3.27 5.67 -18.24
CA GLY A 283 3.73 4.44 -17.58
C GLY A 283 2.59 3.61 -16.95
N PRO A 284 2.80 2.31 -16.64
CA PRO A 284 1.83 1.52 -15.92
C PRO A 284 1.59 2.11 -14.52
N THR A 285 0.33 2.02 -14.06
CA THR A 285 -0.07 2.51 -12.74
C THR A 285 -0.54 1.35 -11.87
N THR A 286 -0.27 1.43 -10.58
CA THR A 286 -0.94 0.62 -9.55
C THR A 286 -1.97 1.46 -8.83
N THR A 287 -2.78 0.80 -8.01
CA THR A 287 -3.78 1.48 -7.19
C THR A 287 -3.48 1.29 -5.72
N THR A 288 -3.48 2.38 -4.98
CA THR A 288 -3.48 2.38 -3.53
C THR A 288 -4.83 2.92 -3.05
N PHE A 289 -5.39 2.28 -2.02
CA PHE A 289 -6.63 2.71 -1.37
C PHE A 289 -6.27 3.36 -0.04
N HIS A 290 -6.39 4.68 0.03
CA HIS A 290 -6.37 5.34 1.33
C HIS A 290 -7.64 5.00 2.11
N ARG A 291 -7.47 4.65 3.38
CA ARG A 291 -8.56 4.43 4.34
C ARG A 291 -8.12 4.99 5.69
N PRO A 292 -9.01 5.63 6.44
CA PRO A 292 -8.70 6.04 7.81
C PRO A 292 -8.46 4.81 8.70
N LEU A 293 -7.71 4.97 9.77
CA LEU A 293 -7.32 3.91 10.69
C LEU A 293 -8.51 3.07 11.19
N GLN A 294 -9.64 3.74 11.49
CA GLN A 294 -10.88 3.06 11.90
C GLN A 294 -11.37 2.00 10.93
N ALA A 295 -11.12 2.15 9.63
CA ALA A 295 -11.56 1.17 8.64
C ALA A 295 -10.81 -0.17 8.79
N TYR A 296 -9.52 -0.13 9.10
CA TYR A 296 -8.73 -1.33 9.37
C TYR A 296 -9.13 -1.97 10.69
N ILE A 297 -9.22 -1.18 11.78
CA ILE A 297 -9.58 -1.68 13.12
C ILE A 297 -10.95 -2.33 13.11
N ASN A 298 -11.96 -1.64 12.58
CA ASN A 298 -13.35 -2.10 12.61
C ASN A 298 -13.56 -3.34 11.72
N THR A 299 -12.91 -3.40 10.55
CA THR A 299 -13.05 -4.56 9.67
C THR A 299 -12.32 -5.79 10.20
N LEU A 300 -11.18 -5.65 10.86
CA LEU A 300 -10.50 -6.73 11.58
C LEU A 300 -11.39 -7.27 12.70
N GLY A 301 -11.89 -6.40 13.57
CA GLY A 301 -12.78 -6.78 14.67
C GLY A 301 -14.06 -7.47 14.19
N SER A 302 -14.67 -6.98 13.10
CA SER A 302 -15.85 -7.60 12.48
C SER A 302 -15.57 -9.01 11.92
N ALA A 303 -14.33 -9.31 11.61
CA ALA A 303 -13.91 -10.64 11.16
C ALA A 303 -13.52 -11.59 12.32
N GLY A 304 -13.56 -11.13 13.58
CA GLY A 304 -13.14 -11.91 14.74
C GLY A 304 -11.63 -11.88 14.99
N LEU A 305 -10.92 -10.93 14.37
CA LEU A 305 -9.49 -10.67 14.57
C LEU A 305 -9.33 -9.46 15.48
N TRP A 306 -9.06 -9.70 16.76
CA TRP A 306 -8.98 -8.65 17.79
C TRP A 306 -7.56 -8.13 17.94
N ILE A 307 -7.38 -6.83 17.75
CA ILE A 307 -6.08 -6.17 17.90
C ILE A 307 -5.69 -6.21 19.38
N ASP A 308 -4.55 -6.85 19.68
CA ASP A 308 -3.95 -6.94 21.00
C ASP A 308 -2.67 -6.12 21.15
N HIS A 309 -2.03 -5.75 20.02
CA HIS A 309 -0.79 -4.99 20.05
C HIS A 309 -0.65 -4.10 18.80
N THR A 310 -0.10 -2.91 18.99
CA THR A 310 0.14 -1.95 17.91
C THR A 310 1.51 -1.31 18.08
N GLU A 311 2.25 -1.19 16.97
CA GLU A 311 3.51 -0.45 16.93
C GLU A 311 3.51 0.55 15.80
N GLU A 312 4.11 1.71 16.04
CA GLU A 312 4.33 2.74 15.04
C GLU A 312 5.83 2.84 14.77
N TRP A 313 6.22 2.52 13.53
CA TRP A 313 7.63 2.41 13.19
C TRP A 313 8.11 3.63 12.43
N ILE A 314 9.24 4.19 12.90
CA ILE A 314 9.92 5.32 12.28
C ILE A 314 10.91 4.84 11.18
N SER A 315 11.32 5.77 10.31
CA SER A 315 12.40 5.49 9.36
C SER A 315 13.74 5.39 10.10
N GLY A 316 14.46 4.27 9.91
CA GLY A 316 15.82 4.11 10.45
C GLY A 316 16.89 4.87 9.66
N LYS A 317 16.52 5.56 8.56
CA LYS A 317 17.49 6.32 7.75
C LYS A 317 17.82 7.65 8.39
N MET A 318 19.12 7.93 8.50
CA MET A 318 19.60 9.25 8.93
C MET A 318 19.29 10.31 7.87
N PRO A 319 18.89 11.53 8.29
CA PRO A 319 18.76 12.64 7.36
C PRO A 319 20.12 13.08 6.81
N PRO A 320 20.15 13.80 5.66
CA PRO A 320 21.37 14.36 5.14
C PRO A 320 21.95 15.38 6.13
N GLN A 321 23.29 15.40 6.24
CA GLN A 321 23.99 16.39 7.05
C GLN A 321 23.76 17.79 6.48
N GLY A 322 23.65 18.79 7.35
CA GLY A 322 23.45 20.17 6.96
C GLY A 322 22.64 20.97 8.00
N ILE A 323 22.37 22.23 7.68
CA ILE A 323 21.73 23.19 8.58
C ILE A 323 20.34 22.74 9.07
N ARG A 324 19.65 21.87 8.30
CA ARG A 324 18.34 21.33 8.65
C ARG A 324 18.40 19.98 9.36
N PHE A 325 19.58 19.41 9.59
CA PHE A 325 19.76 18.05 10.11
C PHE A 325 18.93 17.80 11.39
N ALA A 326 19.05 18.67 12.40
CA ALA A 326 18.37 18.47 13.67
C ALA A 326 16.83 18.46 13.54
N ALA A 327 16.27 19.33 12.72
CA ALA A 327 14.83 19.39 12.50
C ALA A 327 14.32 18.18 11.70
N LEU A 328 15.07 17.75 10.69
CA LEU A 328 14.76 16.57 9.90
C LEU A 328 14.86 15.29 10.73
N ASP A 329 15.88 15.17 11.57
CA ASP A 329 16.05 14.04 12.48
C ASP A 329 14.92 13.97 13.51
N LYS A 330 14.59 15.12 14.15
CA LYS A 330 13.43 15.21 15.05
C LYS A 330 12.14 14.78 14.37
N SER A 331 11.82 15.32 13.19
CA SER A 331 10.58 14.97 12.48
C SER A 331 10.51 13.49 12.08
N ARG A 332 11.64 12.85 11.77
CA ARG A 332 11.70 11.40 11.46
C ARG A 332 11.51 10.52 12.68
N ARG A 333 11.92 10.98 13.85
CA ARG A 333 11.72 10.26 15.12
C ARG A 333 10.31 10.39 15.67
N GLU A 334 9.65 11.53 15.42
CA GLU A 334 8.33 11.82 15.98
C GLU A 334 7.17 11.43 15.05
N ILE A 335 7.41 11.33 13.74
CA ILE A 335 6.35 11.06 12.77
C ILE A 335 6.57 9.71 12.11
N PRO A 336 5.76 8.70 12.47
CA PRO A 336 5.95 7.33 12.02
C PRO A 336 5.78 7.16 10.52
N LEU A 337 6.51 6.18 9.98
CA LEU A 337 6.48 5.80 8.57
C LEU A 337 5.48 4.67 8.34
N PHE A 338 5.46 3.69 9.24
CA PHE A 338 4.61 2.51 9.16
C PHE A 338 3.78 2.34 10.42
N LEU A 339 2.62 1.73 10.23
CA LEU A 339 1.79 1.18 11.29
C LEU A 339 1.87 -0.34 11.21
N ALA A 340 2.13 -0.99 12.33
CA ALA A 340 2.06 -2.45 12.49
C ALA A 340 0.97 -2.79 13.50
N LEU A 341 -0.01 -3.58 13.09
CA LEU A 341 -1.10 -4.07 13.90
C LEU A 341 -0.93 -5.57 14.11
N ARG A 342 -0.96 -6.05 15.37
CA ARG A 342 -1.11 -7.45 15.66
C ARG A 342 -2.53 -7.72 16.13
N ALA A 343 -3.15 -8.73 15.53
CA ALA A 343 -4.47 -9.21 15.94
C ALA A 343 -4.41 -10.70 16.24
N ILE A 344 -5.29 -11.15 17.15
CA ILE A 344 -5.43 -12.55 17.54
C ILE A 344 -6.79 -13.05 17.08
N LYS A 345 -6.84 -14.26 16.51
CA LYS A 345 -8.09 -14.96 16.27
C LYS A 345 -8.74 -15.29 17.60
N ALA A 346 -9.92 -14.71 17.86
CA ALA A 346 -10.74 -15.10 19.00
C ALA A 346 -11.05 -16.60 18.96
N GLY A 347 -10.92 -17.25 20.08
CA GLY A 347 -11.22 -18.69 20.23
C GLY A 347 -12.70 -19.01 20.12
#